data_2d9813306739343e33e974cb8abeb353
#
_entry.id   2d9813306739343e33e974cb8abeb353
#
_cell.length_a   1.000
_cell.length_b   1.000
_cell.length_c   1.000
_cell.angle_alpha   90.00
_cell.angle_beta   90.00
_cell.angle_gamma   90.00
#
_symmetry.space_group_name_H-M   'P 1'
#
loop_
_entity.id
_entity.type
_entity.pdbx_description
1 polymer ?
#
loop_
_entity_poly.entity_id
_entity_poly.type
_entity_poly.pdbx_seq_one_letter_code
_entity_poly.pdbx_strand_id
1 'polypeptide(L)'
;MRETLLLDVPHRQVVFVIPKMLRIFFKYNRRLLGELCRCALRSLTRYFEVTTESELMPGVIAAIQTFGNRMNLHPFLVTEGGMDEAGLFHKVPRIDDSPLAEIFAREVLADLVRKEPLSPEWAERLLSWRHTGFSVHSRVRAKTKTEAERVGKYMIRPLLSLERLSFSEKEGQVCYRYGKEAREMERMDYLEFIARVTSHIPDKGQVTVRYFGLYANAHRGKVKKASREAFPLRMVEEELRRLPTKGWAEMIRKVYEVDPLVCPQCGGTMKVIAFLTDYAVVDRIIDHLKLTFVANKPPPPRVAYQELLTAAEASTEYSS
;
A
#
# COMPACT_ATOMS: atom_id res chain seq x y z
N MET A 1 18.15 3.06 13.64
CA MET A 1 18.70 2.91 12.27
C MET A 1 20.15 3.34 12.32
N ARG A 2 21.09 2.52 11.83
CA ARG A 2 22.51 2.95 11.80
C ARG A 2 22.64 4.04 10.75
N GLU A 3 23.39 5.10 11.05
CA GLU A 3 23.62 6.28 10.20
C GLU A 3 24.10 5.97 8.78
N THR A 4 24.62 4.77 8.57
CA THR A 4 25.18 4.30 7.29
C THR A 4 24.19 3.55 6.39
N LEU A 5 22.91 3.45 6.77
CA LEU A 5 21.94 2.62 6.02
C LEU A 5 21.35 3.36 4.83
N LEU A 6 20.92 4.61 5.04
CA LEU A 6 20.22 5.38 4.01
C LEU A 6 21.21 5.98 3.01
N LEU A 7 20.87 5.86 1.73
CA LEU A 7 21.56 6.57 0.65
C LEU A 7 21.27 8.07 0.74
N ASP A 8 22.19 8.89 0.24
CA ASP A 8 22.01 10.34 0.17
C ASP A 8 21.27 10.72 -1.12
N VAL A 9 20.02 10.28 -1.18
CA VAL A 9 19.09 10.56 -2.26
C VAL A 9 17.73 10.95 -1.66
N PRO A 10 16.87 11.66 -2.39
CA PRO A 10 15.54 11.95 -1.91
C PRO A 10 14.72 10.69 -1.65
N HIS A 11 13.93 10.73 -0.57
CA HIS A 11 13.04 9.63 -0.18
C HIS A 11 11.60 10.12 -0.09
N ARG A 12 10.70 9.16 -0.12
CA ARG A 12 9.27 9.40 0.06
C ARG A 12 8.68 8.34 0.97
N GLN A 13 7.81 8.76 1.87
CA GLN A 13 6.96 7.82 2.59
C GLN A 13 5.79 7.46 1.68
N VAL A 14 5.63 6.19 1.41
CA VAL A 14 4.49 5.64 0.67
C VAL A 14 3.71 4.72 1.61
N VAL A 15 2.42 4.98 1.76
CA VAL A 15 1.52 4.17 2.59
C VAL A 15 0.52 3.48 1.69
N PHE A 16 0.56 2.15 1.67
CA PHE A 16 -0.40 1.34 0.96
C PHE A 16 -1.53 0.92 1.89
N VAL A 17 -2.76 1.03 1.45
CA VAL A 17 -3.96 0.68 2.22
C VAL A 17 -4.75 -0.36 1.46
N ILE A 18 -5.19 -1.41 2.18
CA ILE A 18 -6.08 -2.45 1.65
C ILE A 18 -7.51 -2.28 2.20
N PRO A 19 -8.53 -2.73 1.46
CA PRO A 19 -9.92 -2.75 1.92
C PRO A 19 -10.08 -3.45 3.27
N LYS A 20 -11.01 -2.95 4.09
CA LYS A 20 -11.27 -3.55 5.41
C LYS A 20 -11.61 -5.04 5.32
N MET A 21 -12.41 -5.43 4.34
CA MET A 21 -12.83 -6.82 4.12
C MET A 21 -11.68 -7.79 3.86
N LEU A 22 -10.57 -7.33 3.27
CA LEU A 22 -9.41 -8.18 3.03
C LEU A 22 -8.49 -8.32 4.25
N ARG A 23 -8.64 -7.44 5.25
CA ARG A 23 -7.77 -7.43 6.44
C ARG A 23 -7.88 -8.70 7.26
N ILE A 24 -9.02 -9.37 7.22
CA ILE A 24 -9.26 -10.61 7.92
C ILE A 24 -8.27 -11.70 7.50
N PHE A 25 -7.95 -11.81 6.20
CA PHE A 25 -6.96 -12.78 5.72
C PHE A 25 -5.57 -12.55 6.34
N PHE A 26 -5.17 -11.29 6.49
CA PHE A 26 -3.87 -10.91 7.07
C PHE A 26 -3.85 -11.00 8.61
N LYS A 27 -5.01 -10.90 9.25
CA LYS A 27 -5.15 -11.08 10.70
C LYS A 27 -4.94 -12.53 11.09
N TYR A 28 -5.57 -13.47 10.38
CA TYR A 28 -5.51 -14.90 10.68
C TYR A 28 -4.30 -15.60 10.07
N ASN A 29 -3.77 -15.10 8.96
CA ASN A 29 -2.54 -15.61 8.36
C ASN A 29 -1.49 -14.50 8.23
N ARG A 30 -0.73 -14.30 9.30
CA ARG A 30 0.31 -13.25 9.34
C ARG A 30 1.44 -13.44 8.35
N ARG A 31 1.62 -14.64 7.78
CA ARG A 31 2.59 -14.87 6.70
C ARG A 31 2.25 -14.04 5.45
N LEU A 32 0.97 -13.78 5.22
CA LEU A 32 0.50 -12.92 4.13
C LEU A 32 0.98 -11.46 4.25
N LEU A 33 1.30 -10.97 5.45
CA LEU A 33 1.86 -9.63 5.63
C LEU A 33 3.20 -9.46 4.89
N GLY A 34 4.00 -10.52 4.84
CA GLY A 34 5.22 -10.53 4.05
C GLY A 34 4.96 -10.47 2.54
N GLU A 35 3.91 -11.14 2.08
CA GLU A 35 3.49 -11.10 0.68
C GLU A 35 2.94 -9.73 0.30
N LEU A 36 2.16 -9.11 1.20
CA LEU A 36 1.66 -7.76 0.99
C LEU A 36 2.80 -6.75 0.77
N CYS A 37 3.89 -6.87 1.52
CA CYS A 37 5.09 -6.06 1.29
C CYS A 37 5.72 -6.34 -0.08
N ARG A 38 5.70 -7.59 -0.55
CA ARG A 38 6.20 -7.94 -1.89
C ARG A 38 5.28 -7.41 -2.99
N CYS A 39 3.95 -7.46 -2.80
CA CYS A 39 3.00 -6.85 -3.72
C CYS A 39 3.26 -5.34 -3.86
N ALA A 40 3.44 -4.64 -2.73
CA ALA A 40 3.76 -3.22 -2.74
C ALA A 40 5.09 -2.92 -3.46
N LEU A 41 6.12 -3.76 -3.22
CA LEU A 41 7.40 -3.62 -3.94
C LEU A 41 7.23 -3.80 -5.44
N ARG A 42 6.56 -4.90 -5.89
CA ARG A 42 6.31 -5.14 -7.32
C ARG A 42 5.53 -3.99 -7.94
N SER A 43 4.54 -3.46 -7.23
CA SER A 43 3.76 -2.32 -7.70
C SER A 43 4.63 -1.07 -7.89
N LEU A 44 5.54 -0.78 -6.96
CA LEU A 44 6.47 0.34 -7.06
C LEU A 44 7.47 0.15 -8.22
N THR A 45 8.07 -1.04 -8.32
CA THR A 45 9.01 -1.34 -9.40
C THR A 45 8.34 -1.19 -10.75
N ARG A 46 7.16 -1.81 -10.93
CA ARG A 46 6.38 -1.72 -12.17
C ARG A 46 5.95 -0.28 -12.48
N TYR A 47 5.58 0.49 -11.47
CA TYR A 47 5.26 1.90 -11.63
C TYR A 47 6.48 2.70 -12.14
N PHE A 48 7.66 2.45 -11.58
CA PHE A 48 8.89 3.12 -12.01
C PHE A 48 9.28 2.72 -13.43
N GLU A 49 9.25 1.43 -13.77
CA GLU A 49 9.51 0.92 -15.12
C GLU A 49 8.64 1.61 -16.17
N VAL A 50 7.33 1.69 -15.91
CA VAL A 50 6.38 2.35 -16.82
C VAL A 50 6.63 3.85 -16.93
N THR A 51 7.02 4.51 -15.82
CA THR A 51 7.19 5.96 -15.77
C THR A 51 8.51 6.42 -16.40
N THR A 52 9.58 5.62 -16.27
CA THR A 52 10.93 5.97 -16.75
C THR A 52 11.33 5.22 -18.02
N GLU A 53 10.51 4.26 -18.46
CA GLU A 53 10.83 3.35 -19.57
C GLU A 53 12.15 2.58 -19.36
N SER A 54 12.57 2.44 -18.10
CA SER A 54 13.82 1.79 -17.71
C SER A 54 13.58 0.86 -16.52
N GLU A 55 14.29 -0.26 -16.48
CA GLU A 55 14.31 -1.13 -15.30
C GLU A 55 15.12 -0.47 -14.20
N LEU A 56 14.41 0.02 -13.17
CA LEU A 56 15.02 0.68 -12.03
C LEU A 56 14.85 -0.16 -10.77
N MET A 57 15.93 -0.30 -10.03
CA MET A 57 15.91 -0.92 -8.69
C MET A 57 15.73 0.16 -7.62
N PRO A 58 14.54 0.31 -7.03
CA PRO A 58 14.33 1.26 -5.93
C PRO A 58 14.97 0.76 -4.63
N GLY A 59 15.29 1.69 -3.73
CA GLY A 59 15.59 1.38 -2.35
C GLY A 59 14.33 1.45 -1.50
N VAL A 60 13.91 0.34 -0.87
CA VAL A 60 12.67 0.28 -0.11
C VAL A 60 12.88 -0.30 1.28
N ILE A 61 12.39 0.41 2.30
CA ILE A 61 12.31 -0.06 3.68
C ILE A 61 10.83 -0.12 4.05
N ALA A 62 10.34 -1.32 4.34
CA ALA A 62 8.96 -1.56 4.76
C ALA A 62 8.91 -1.81 6.27
N ALA A 63 8.02 -1.11 6.97
CA ALA A 63 7.72 -1.39 8.37
C ALA A 63 6.32 -2.00 8.48
N ILE A 64 6.24 -3.25 8.96
CA ILE A 64 4.97 -3.94 9.18
C ILE A 64 4.37 -3.40 10.50
N GLN A 65 3.34 -2.58 10.39
CA GLN A 65 2.57 -2.09 11.53
C GLN A 65 1.19 -2.73 11.51
N THR A 66 0.82 -3.37 12.60
CA THR A 66 -0.50 -4.00 12.79
C THR A 66 -1.43 -3.15 13.64
N PHE A 67 -0.97 -2.00 14.14
CA PHE A 67 -1.65 -1.15 15.10
C PHE A 67 -2.05 0.21 14.50
N GLY A 68 -3.05 0.83 15.15
CA GLY A 68 -3.65 2.10 14.77
C GLY A 68 -5.15 1.94 14.49
N ASN A 69 -5.93 2.98 14.76
CA ASN A 69 -7.40 2.98 14.64
C ASN A 69 -7.95 2.54 13.27
N ARG A 70 -7.09 2.43 12.25
CA ARG A 70 -7.48 2.09 10.89
C ARG A 70 -6.69 0.95 10.27
N MET A 71 -5.90 0.17 11.04
CA MET A 71 -4.96 -0.80 10.46
C MET A 71 -4.33 -0.25 9.17
N ASN A 72 -3.75 0.95 9.27
CA ASN A 72 -3.04 1.55 8.14
C ASN A 72 -1.80 0.72 7.91
N LEU A 73 -1.93 -0.17 6.95
CA LEU A 73 -0.97 -1.20 6.65
C LEU A 73 0.26 -0.55 6.04
N HIS A 74 1.33 -0.71 6.73
CA HIS A 74 2.69 -0.69 6.29
C HIS A 74 3.14 0.61 5.60
N PRO A 75 3.72 1.54 6.37
CA PRO A 75 4.47 2.62 5.78
C PRO A 75 5.76 2.08 5.15
N PHE A 76 6.04 2.55 3.94
CA PHE A 76 7.26 2.31 3.21
C PHE A 76 8.07 3.58 3.12
N LEU A 77 9.37 3.51 3.36
CA LEU A 77 10.32 4.55 2.99
C LEU A 77 10.96 4.13 1.67
N VAL A 78 10.71 4.88 0.62
CA VAL A 78 11.10 4.56 -0.76
C VAL A 78 12.01 5.65 -1.27
N THR A 79 13.09 5.30 -1.98
CA THR A 79 13.89 6.27 -2.73
C THR A 79 13.03 6.91 -3.84
N GLU A 80 13.15 8.22 -4.07
CA GLU A 80 12.45 8.88 -5.19
C GLU A 80 13.15 8.56 -6.52
N GLY A 81 13.19 7.30 -6.87
CA GLY A 81 13.85 6.75 -8.04
C GLY A 81 14.50 5.41 -7.73
N GLY A 82 15.29 4.94 -8.68
CA GLY A 82 16.02 3.69 -8.59
C GLY A 82 17.33 3.74 -9.33
N MET A 83 18.12 2.69 -9.15
CA MET A 83 19.38 2.50 -9.84
C MET A 83 19.15 1.58 -11.04
N ASP A 84 19.71 1.93 -12.18
CA ASP A 84 19.76 1.08 -13.36
C ASP A 84 20.87 0.01 -13.26
N GLU A 85 21.01 -0.83 -14.29
CA GLU A 85 22.04 -1.86 -14.35
C GLU A 85 23.47 -1.29 -14.43
N ALA A 86 23.61 -0.06 -14.96
CA ALA A 86 24.89 0.64 -15.04
C ALA A 86 25.31 1.29 -13.71
N GLY A 87 24.45 1.24 -12.69
CA GLY A 87 24.70 1.81 -11.38
C GLY A 87 24.42 3.33 -11.30
N LEU A 88 23.71 3.89 -12.27
CA LEU A 88 23.26 5.28 -12.25
C LEU A 88 21.91 5.38 -11.53
N PHE A 89 21.74 6.40 -10.69
CA PHE A 89 20.49 6.64 -10.00
C PHE A 89 19.61 7.61 -10.80
N HIS A 90 18.48 7.10 -11.27
CA HIS A 90 17.45 7.86 -11.99
C HIS A 90 16.37 8.30 -11.02
N LYS A 91 16.09 9.61 -11.01
CA LYS A 91 15.11 10.21 -10.11
C LYS A 91 13.72 10.19 -10.72
N VAL A 92 12.74 9.70 -9.98
CA VAL A 92 11.32 9.74 -10.31
C VAL A 92 10.66 10.83 -9.45
N PRO A 93 10.47 12.06 -9.98
CA PRO A 93 10.12 13.21 -9.16
C PRO A 93 8.69 13.20 -8.63
N ARG A 94 7.80 12.46 -9.25
CA ARG A 94 6.39 12.39 -8.86
C ARG A 94 5.88 10.96 -8.87
N ILE A 95 5.32 10.54 -7.73
CA ILE A 95 4.50 9.33 -7.66
C ILE A 95 3.04 9.78 -7.71
N ASP A 96 2.30 9.27 -8.67
CA ASP A 96 0.85 9.45 -8.75
C ASP A 96 0.17 8.32 -7.95
N ASP A 97 -0.56 8.72 -6.92
CA ASP A 97 -1.16 7.79 -5.96
C ASP A 97 -2.23 6.90 -6.62
N SER A 98 -2.97 7.40 -7.60
CA SER A 98 -4.11 6.69 -8.21
C SER A 98 -3.68 5.50 -9.08
N PRO A 99 -2.81 5.65 -10.10
CA PRO A 99 -2.33 4.52 -10.88
C PRO A 99 -1.56 3.50 -10.02
N LEU A 100 -0.77 3.97 -9.06
CA LEU A 100 -0.05 3.08 -8.17
C LEU A 100 -1.00 2.25 -7.29
N ALA A 101 -2.12 2.84 -6.83
CA ALA A 101 -3.13 2.14 -6.07
C ALA A 101 -3.84 1.05 -6.91
N GLU A 102 -4.06 1.31 -8.19
CA GLU A 102 -4.65 0.33 -9.11
C GLU A 102 -3.71 -0.86 -9.37
N ILE A 103 -2.43 -0.58 -9.65
CA ILE A 103 -1.40 -1.63 -9.79
C ILE A 103 -1.34 -2.47 -8.51
N PHE A 104 -1.32 -1.81 -7.35
CA PHE A 104 -1.27 -2.48 -6.06
C PHE A 104 -2.50 -3.35 -5.80
N ALA A 105 -3.70 -2.88 -6.14
CA ALA A 105 -4.92 -3.65 -6.00
C ALA A 105 -4.85 -4.97 -6.79
N ARG A 106 -4.43 -4.91 -8.05
CA ARG A 106 -4.28 -6.08 -8.92
C ARG A 106 -3.22 -7.05 -8.41
N GLU A 107 -2.07 -6.55 -7.97
CA GLU A 107 -1.00 -7.38 -7.40
C GLU A 107 -1.46 -8.12 -6.14
N VAL A 108 -2.17 -7.44 -5.23
CA VAL A 108 -2.66 -8.05 -3.99
C VAL A 108 -3.74 -9.09 -4.28
N LEU A 109 -4.71 -8.76 -5.12
CA LEU A 109 -5.80 -9.68 -5.45
C LEU A 109 -5.29 -10.91 -6.19
N ALA A 110 -4.37 -10.75 -7.15
CA ALA A 110 -3.74 -11.86 -7.83
C ALA A 110 -2.95 -12.77 -6.86
N ASP A 111 -2.26 -12.19 -5.87
CA ASP A 111 -1.54 -12.97 -4.86
C ASP A 111 -2.48 -13.73 -3.92
N LEU A 112 -3.59 -13.10 -3.51
CA LEU A 112 -4.61 -13.75 -2.68
C LEU A 112 -5.32 -14.89 -3.42
N VAL A 113 -5.63 -14.71 -4.70
CA VAL A 113 -6.21 -15.78 -5.54
C VAL A 113 -5.21 -16.93 -5.70
N ARG A 114 -3.97 -16.64 -6.04
CA ARG A 114 -2.92 -17.68 -6.20
C ARG A 114 -2.69 -18.50 -4.93
N LYS A 115 -2.90 -17.91 -3.75
CA LYS A 115 -2.73 -18.56 -2.44
C LYS A 115 -4.04 -19.11 -1.86
N GLU A 116 -5.11 -19.07 -2.65
CA GLU A 116 -6.42 -19.64 -2.38
C GLU A 116 -7.32 -18.98 -1.31
N PRO A 117 -6.90 -17.95 -0.52
CA PRO A 117 -7.84 -17.35 0.43
C PRO A 117 -8.95 -16.52 -0.23
N LEU A 118 -8.83 -16.22 -1.54
CA LEU A 118 -9.82 -15.45 -2.30
C LEU A 118 -10.13 -16.17 -3.62
N SER A 119 -11.42 -16.25 -4.00
CA SER A 119 -11.76 -16.81 -5.30
C SER A 119 -11.53 -15.80 -6.44
N PRO A 120 -11.27 -16.28 -7.68
CA PRO A 120 -11.10 -15.42 -8.84
C PRO A 120 -12.29 -14.49 -9.07
N GLU A 121 -13.51 -15.02 -8.93
CA GLU A 121 -14.76 -14.28 -9.14
C GLU A 121 -14.90 -13.11 -8.14
N TRP A 122 -14.48 -13.33 -6.89
CA TRP A 122 -14.45 -12.27 -5.87
C TRP A 122 -13.40 -11.20 -6.17
N ALA A 123 -12.23 -11.61 -6.68
CA ALA A 123 -11.19 -10.68 -7.08
C ALA A 123 -11.66 -9.77 -8.23
N GLU A 124 -12.28 -10.35 -9.27
CA GLU A 124 -12.85 -9.59 -10.38
C GLU A 124 -13.97 -8.65 -9.91
N ARG A 125 -14.83 -9.14 -9.02
CA ARG A 125 -15.90 -8.34 -8.44
C ARG A 125 -15.37 -7.14 -7.65
N LEU A 126 -14.30 -7.32 -6.86
CA LEU A 126 -13.66 -6.21 -6.13
C LEU A 126 -13.05 -5.19 -7.08
N LEU A 127 -12.44 -5.63 -8.18
CA LEU A 127 -11.88 -4.73 -9.19
C LEU A 127 -12.94 -3.96 -9.96
N SER A 128 -14.16 -4.52 -10.12
CA SER A 128 -15.28 -3.84 -10.79
C SER A 128 -15.93 -2.74 -9.94
N TRP A 129 -15.61 -2.67 -8.64
CA TRP A 129 -16.18 -1.64 -7.77
C TRP A 129 -15.57 -0.27 -8.04
N ARG A 130 -16.41 0.77 -8.09
CA ARG A 130 -15.98 2.15 -8.22
C ARG A 130 -14.96 2.56 -7.15
N HIS A 131 -15.13 2.06 -5.94
CA HIS A 131 -14.24 2.27 -4.82
C HIS A 131 -13.80 0.92 -4.27
N THR A 132 -12.70 0.42 -4.77
CA THR A 132 -12.13 -0.86 -4.34
C THR A 132 -11.67 -0.85 -2.88
N GLY A 133 -11.52 0.34 -2.28
CA GLY A 133 -10.97 0.51 -0.94
C GLY A 133 -9.45 0.38 -0.86
N PHE A 134 -8.79 0.08 -1.99
CA PHE A 134 -7.34 0.23 -2.10
C PHE A 134 -6.99 1.71 -2.26
N SER A 135 -5.96 2.17 -1.58
CA SER A 135 -5.43 3.51 -1.77
C SER A 135 -3.93 3.57 -1.48
N VAL A 136 -3.28 4.56 -2.06
CA VAL A 136 -1.88 4.87 -1.82
C VAL A 136 -1.77 6.33 -1.39
N HIS A 137 -0.87 6.61 -0.48
CA HIS A 137 -0.57 7.97 -0.03
C HIS A 137 0.93 8.18 -0.04
N SER A 138 1.42 9.07 -0.89
CA SER A 138 2.85 9.35 -1.10
C SER A 138 3.25 10.81 -0.85
N ARG A 139 2.48 11.57 -0.07
CA ARG A 139 2.66 13.03 0.09
C ARG A 139 3.89 13.44 0.88
N VAL A 140 4.35 12.59 1.81
CA VAL A 140 5.46 12.93 2.70
C VAL A 140 6.79 12.69 1.99
N ARG A 141 7.51 13.77 1.69
CA ARG A 141 8.84 13.76 1.07
C ARG A 141 9.92 14.04 2.11
N ALA A 142 11.04 13.39 1.93
CA ALA A 142 12.27 13.65 2.64
C ALA A 142 13.38 13.97 1.62
N LYS A 143 13.73 15.24 1.51
CA LYS A 143 14.70 15.71 0.51
C LYS A 143 16.14 15.40 0.93
N THR A 144 16.36 15.29 2.23
CA THR A 144 17.68 15.04 2.82
C THR A 144 17.69 13.71 3.56
N LYS A 145 18.87 13.15 3.72
CA LYS A 145 19.09 11.94 4.52
C LYS A 145 18.56 12.09 5.95
N THR A 146 18.78 13.24 6.59
CA THR A 146 18.30 13.53 7.95
C THR A 146 16.77 13.51 8.04
N GLU A 147 16.08 14.07 7.04
CA GLU A 147 14.62 13.99 6.96
C GLU A 147 14.15 12.54 6.76
N ALA A 148 14.84 11.78 5.89
CA ALA A 148 14.52 10.37 5.66
C ALA A 148 14.71 9.52 6.92
N GLU A 149 15.77 9.78 7.71
CA GLU A 149 15.98 9.13 9.02
C GLU A 149 14.86 9.46 9.99
N ARG A 150 14.38 10.70 10.01
CA ARG A 150 13.26 11.12 10.86
C ARG A 150 11.97 10.40 10.50
N VAL A 151 11.68 10.30 9.20
CA VAL A 151 10.53 9.51 8.68
C VAL A 151 10.69 8.04 9.06
N GLY A 152 11.88 7.46 8.85
CA GLY A 152 12.16 6.07 9.23
C GLY A 152 11.98 5.80 10.73
N LYS A 153 12.45 6.69 11.59
CA LYS A 153 12.22 6.60 13.04
C LYS A 153 10.74 6.64 13.40
N TYR A 154 9.97 7.49 12.71
CA TYR A 154 8.51 7.54 12.90
C TYR A 154 7.83 6.23 12.48
N MET A 155 8.29 5.59 11.40
CA MET A 155 7.74 4.33 10.91
C MET A 155 7.94 3.15 11.88
N ILE A 156 9.02 3.16 12.65
CA ILE A 156 9.34 2.08 13.61
C ILE A 156 9.02 2.43 15.06
N ARG A 157 8.23 3.48 15.27
CA ARG A 157 7.82 3.89 16.63
C ARG A 157 7.10 2.75 17.37
N PRO A 158 7.21 2.68 18.70
CA PRO A 158 6.49 1.68 19.49
C PRO A 158 4.97 1.89 19.41
N LEU A 159 4.24 0.80 19.64
CA LEU A 159 2.77 0.77 19.66
C LEU A 159 2.20 1.73 20.70
N LEU A 160 2.81 1.76 21.87
CA LEU A 160 2.37 2.51 23.04
C LEU A 160 3.46 3.42 23.55
N SER A 161 3.07 4.57 24.10
CA SER A 161 3.91 5.42 24.93
C SER A 161 3.56 5.17 26.39
N LEU A 162 4.50 4.72 27.19
CA LEU A 162 4.29 4.47 28.61
C LEU A 162 3.88 5.74 29.36
N GLU A 163 4.34 6.90 28.93
CA GLU A 163 3.96 8.20 29.50
C GLU A 163 2.49 8.55 29.33
N ARG A 164 1.81 7.89 28.38
CA ARG A 164 0.40 8.09 28.06
C ARG A 164 -0.50 7.03 28.70
N LEU A 165 0.08 6.11 29.44
CA LEU A 165 -0.61 5.00 30.07
C LEU A 165 -0.72 5.25 31.58
N SER A 166 -1.91 5.02 32.16
CA SER A 166 -2.11 4.97 33.60
C SER A 166 -3.00 3.78 33.95
N PHE A 167 -2.73 3.18 35.09
CA PHE A 167 -3.48 2.01 35.61
C PHE A 167 -4.06 2.33 37.00
N SER A 168 -5.34 2.02 37.16
CA SER A 168 -6.03 2.11 38.45
C SER A 168 -6.24 0.70 38.99
N GLU A 169 -5.46 0.29 40.01
CA GLU A 169 -5.59 -1.03 40.62
C GLU A 169 -6.96 -1.24 41.27
N LYS A 170 -7.53 -0.19 41.89
CA LYS A 170 -8.83 -0.26 42.56
C LYS A 170 -9.98 -0.54 41.61
N GLU A 171 -9.91 -0.02 40.42
CA GLU A 171 -10.95 -0.14 39.39
C GLU A 171 -10.65 -1.23 38.36
N GLY A 172 -9.44 -1.79 38.36
CA GLY A 172 -9.00 -2.72 37.32
C GLY A 172 -8.97 -2.11 35.91
N GLN A 173 -8.82 -0.79 35.83
CA GLN A 173 -8.93 -0.08 34.57
C GLN A 173 -7.60 0.52 34.12
N VAL A 174 -7.36 0.42 32.81
CA VAL A 174 -6.28 1.08 32.11
C VAL A 174 -6.82 2.29 31.36
N CYS A 175 -6.19 3.44 31.57
CA CYS A 175 -6.47 4.65 30.84
C CYS A 175 -5.32 4.95 29.86
N TYR A 176 -5.63 5.11 28.58
CA TYR A 176 -4.66 5.47 27.56
C TYR A 176 -5.02 6.78 26.89
N ARG A 177 -4.07 7.72 26.91
CA ARG A 177 -4.23 9.03 26.27
C ARG A 177 -3.70 8.97 24.85
N TYR A 178 -4.53 9.36 23.86
CA TYR A 178 -4.17 9.34 22.43
C TYR A 178 -4.51 10.66 21.72
N GLY A 179 -4.30 10.72 20.42
CA GLY A 179 -4.54 11.92 19.62
C GLY A 179 -3.41 12.96 19.71
N LYS A 180 -3.64 14.09 19.05
CA LYS A 180 -2.74 15.22 19.15
C LYS A 180 -2.78 15.78 20.57
N GLU A 181 -1.58 16.01 21.14
CA GLU A 181 -1.40 16.55 22.48
C GLU A 181 -2.03 15.68 23.60
N ALA A 182 -2.33 14.38 23.31
CA ALA A 182 -2.91 13.45 24.28
C ALA A 182 -4.25 13.94 24.91
N ARG A 183 -5.07 14.64 24.11
CA ARG A 183 -6.35 15.22 24.57
C ARG A 183 -7.47 14.19 24.66
N GLU A 184 -7.38 13.11 23.88
CA GLU A 184 -8.36 12.03 23.90
C GLU A 184 -7.93 10.97 24.89
N MET A 185 -8.89 10.39 25.62
CA MET A 185 -8.63 9.35 26.63
C MET A 185 -9.59 8.20 26.40
N GLU A 186 -9.05 7.00 26.34
CA GLU A 186 -9.80 5.75 26.32
C GLU A 186 -9.57 5.01 27.63
N ARG A 187 -10.66 4.57 28.26
CA ARG A 187 -10.65 3.72 29.45
C ARG A 187 -11.11 2.33 29.05
N MET A 188 -10.42 1.33 29.51
CA MET A 188 -10.75 -0.06 29.24
C MET A 188 -10.34 -0.96 30.39
N ASP A 189 -10.96 -2.11 30.52
CA ASP A 189 -10.54 -3.15 31.44
C ASP A 189 -9.11 -3.59 31.13
N TYR A 190 -8.35 -3.96 32.17
CA TYR A 190 -6.94 -4.36 31.99
C TYR A 190 -6.78 -5.62 31.15
N LEU A 191 -7.72 -6.58 31.17
CA LEU A 191 -7.67 -7.77 30.34
C LEU A 191 -7.93 -7.41 28.88
N GLU A 192 -8.88 -6.51 28.60
CA GLU A 192 -9.10 -5.99 27.27
C GLU A 192 -7.87 -5.26 26.74
N PHE A 193 -7.23 -4.44 27.57
CA PHE A 193 -5.99 -3.77 27.21
C PHE A 193 -4.89 -4.76 26.85
N ILE A 194 -4.69 -5.79 27.69
CA ILE A 194 -3.70 -6.85 27.44
C ILE A 194 -4.03 -7.57 26.14
N ALA A 195 -5.29 -7.96 25.92
CA ALA A 195 -5.71 -8.64 24.68
C ALA A 195 -5.45 -7.79 23.44
N ARG A 196 -5.74 -6.49 23.51
CA ARG A 196 -5.45 -5.55 22.41
C ARG A 196 -3.95 -5.43 22.13
N VAL A 197 -3.13 -5.26 23.17
CA VAL A 197 -1.67 -5.14 23.02
C VAL A 197 -1.04 -6.44 22.52
N THR A 198 -1.42 -7.57 23.08
CA THR A 198 -0.87 -8.87 22.69
C THR A 198 -1.24 -9.25 21.26
N SER A 199 -2.40 -8.79 20.75
CA SER A 199 -2.79 -8.99 19.36
C SER A 199 -1.83 -8.34 18.35
N HIS A 200 -0.99 -7.42 18.79
CA HIS A 200 0.00 -6.72 17.96
C HIS A 200 1.42 -7.29 18.13
N ILE A 201 1.64 -8.19 19.07
CA ILE A 201 2.93 -8.85 19.24
C ILE A 201 3.21 -9.72 18.00
N PRO A 202 4.34 -9.52 17.31
CA PRO A 202 4.70 -10.34 16.15
C PRO A 202 4.87 -11.80 16.54
N ASP A 203 4.50 -12.71 15.66
CA ASP A 203 4.77 -14.14 15.84
C ASP A 203 6.29 -14.38 15.92
N LYS A 204 6.69 -15.48 16.57
CA LYS A 204 8.10 -15.87 16.68
C LYS A 204 8.73 -15.96 15.27
N GLY A 205 9.81 -15.20 15.05
CA GLY A 205 10.51 -15.15 13.78
C GLY A 205 9.88 -14.24 12.71
N GLN A 206 8.79 -13.56 13.01
CA GLN A 206 8.20 -12.60 12.10
C GLN A 206 9.08 -11.35 11.99
N VAL A 207 9.54 -11.06 10.77
CA VAL A 207 10.34 -9.87 10.47
C VAL A 207 9.41 -8.69 10.27
N THR A 208 9.51 -7.69 11.15
CA THR A 208 8.66 -6.47 11.13
C THR A 208 9.22 -5.34 10.28
N VAL A 209 10.53 -5.30 10.08
CA VAL A 209 11.18 -4.33 9.19
C VAL A 209 11.89 -5.08 8.07
N ARG A 210 11.54 -4.77 6.83
CA ARG A 210 12.07 -5.45 5.65
C ARG A 210 12.78 -4.46 4.74
N TYR A 211 13.86 -4.92 4.13
CA TYR A 211 14.72 -4.16 3.25
C TYR A 211 14.71 -4.77 1.87
N PHE A 212 14.45 -3.95 0.84
CA PHE A 212 14.36 -4.40 -0.54
C PHE A 212 15.17 -3.51 -1.48
N GLY A 213 15.45 -4.05 -2.68
CA GLY A 213 16.20 -3.35 -3.72
C GLY A 213 17.56 -2.88 -3.23
N LEU A 214 17.87 -1.60 -3.37
CA LEU A 214 19.14 -0.99 -2.95
C LEU A 214 19.42 -1.17 -1.45
N TYR A 215 18.38 -1.33 -0.62
CA TYR A 215 18.52 -1.56 0.82
C TYR A 215 18.56 -3.04 1.22
N ALA A 216 18.37 -3.96 0.27
CA ALA A 216 18.46 -5.39 0.56
C ALA A 216 19.86 -5.79 1.08
N ASN A 217 19.89 -6.64 2.10
CA ASN A 217 21.16 -7.09 2.68
C ASN A 217 22.09 -7.73 1.65
N ALA A 218 21.52 -8.52 0.71
CA ALA A 218 22.28 -9.15 -0.37
C ALA A 218 22.94 -8.12 -1.31
N HIS A 219 22.18 -7.08 -1.72
CA HIS A 219 22.70 -5.99 -2.55
C HIS A 219 23.81 -5.22 -1.83
N ARG A 220 23.55 -4.80 -0.60
CA ARG A 220 24.52 -4.07 0.24
C ARG A 220 25.78 -4.89 0.50
N GLY A 221 25.64 -6.21 0.67
CA GLY A 221 26.78 -7.11 0.82
C GLY A 221 27.64 -7.18 -0.45
N LYS A 222 27.02 -7.20 -1.64
CA LYS A 222 27.72 -7.17 -2.94
C LYS A 222 28.45 -5.82 -3.12
N VAL A 223 27.77 -4.71 -2.90
CA VAL A 223 28.36 -3.35 -3.00
C VAL A 223 29.54 -3.20 -2.03
N LYS A 224 29.40 -3.65 -0.78
CA LYS A 224 30.50 -3.59 0.21
C LYS A 224 31.72 -4.45 -0.17
N LYS A 225 31.50 -5.57 -0.85
CA LYS A 225 32.58 -6.42 -1.38
C LYS A 225 33.26 -5.79 -2.60
N ALA A 226 32.47 -5.14 -3.47
CA ALA A 226 32.96 -4.46 -4.68
C ALA A 226 33.65 -3.13 -4.35
N SER A 227 33.13 -2.37 -3.35
CA SER A 227 33.66 -1.08 -2.95
C SER A 227 34.80 -1.19 -1.93
N ARG A 228 35.89 -1.81 -2.30
CA ARG A 228 37.22 -1.34 -1.82
C ARG A 228 37.61 0.01 -2.45
N GLU A 229 36.84 0.47 -3.44
CA GLU A 229 36.92 1.79 -4.07
C GLU A 229 35.55 2.46 -4.00
N ALA A 230 35.50 3.66 -3.39
CA ALA A 230 34.26 4.43 -3.23
C ALA A 230 33.68 4.77 -4.59
N PHE A 231 32.52 4.20 -4.91
CA PHE A 231 31.74 4.62 -6.07
C PHE A 231 30.91 5.84 -5.64
N PRO A 232 31.17 7.05 -6.14
CA PRO A 232 30.27 8.17 -5.92
C PRO A 232 28.96 7.89 -6.66
N LEU A 233 27.83 8.01 -5.95
CA LEU A 233 26.51 7.97 -6.57
C LEU A 233 26.41 9.09 -7.61
N ARG A 234 26.40 8.72 -8.89
CA ARG A 234 26.08 9.66 -9.96
C ARG A 234 24.57 9.74 -10.10
N MET A 235 24.01 10.92 -9.82
CA MET A 235 22.60 11.20 -10.05
C MET A 235 22.43 11.77 -11.45
N VAL A 236 21.51 11.20 -12.21
CA VAL A 236 21.05 11.77 -13.47
C VAL A 236 19.68 12.40 -13.18
N GLU A 237 19.58 13.70 -13.34
CA GLU A 237 18.29 14.39 -13.37
C GLU A 237 17.79 14.35 -14.82
N GLU A 238 17.00 13.33 -15.15
CA GLU A 238 16.21 13.37 -16.35
C GLU A 238 15.06 14.37 -16.16
N GLU A 239 14.91 15.31 -17.10
CA GLU A 239 13.66 16.05 -17.23
C GLU A 239 12.56 15.06 -17.66
N LEU A 240 11.94 14.45 -16.67
CA LEU A 240 10.80 13.60 -16.91
C LEU A 240 9.72 14.43 -17.60
N ARG A 241 9.39 14.04 -18.81
CA ARG A 241 8.21 14.55 -19.50
C ARG A 241 7.03 14.45 -18.56
N ARG A 242 6.41 15.60 -18.25
CA ARG A 242 5.17 15.63 -17.48
C ARG A 242 4.21 14.67 -18.20
N LEU A 243 3.84 13.59 -17.50
CA LEU A 243 2.78 12.71 -18.00
C LEU A 243 1.58 13.61 -18.27
N PRO A 244 1.08 13.72 -19.52
CA PRO A 244 -0.10 14.51 -19.81
C PRO A 244 -1.25 13.96 -18.96
N THR A 245 -2.31 14.77 -18.79
CA THR A 245 -3.55 14.33 -18.12
C THR A 245 -4.19 13.07 -18.72
N LYS A 246 -3.72 12.62 -19.87
CA LYS A 246 -4.03 11.33 -20.53
C LYS A 246 -3.14 10.16 -20.08
N GLY A 247 -2.19 10.38 -19.21
CA GLY A 247 -1.17 9.39 -18.83
C GLY A 247 -1.70 8.11 -18.16
N TRP A 248 -2.93 8.13 -17.57
CA TRP A 248 -3.51 6.91 -17.04
C TRP A 248 -3.79 5.86 -18.12
N ALA A 249 -4.32 6.28 -19.30
CA ALA A 249 -4.62 5.36 -20.39
C ALA A 249 -3.35 4.74 -20.98
N GLU A 250 -2.29 5.53 -21.09
CA GLU A 250 -0.98 5.06 -21.55
C GLU A 250 -0.33 4.12 -20.53
N MET A 251 -0.48 4.41 -19.24
CA MET A 251 0.00 3.54 -18.18
C MET A 251 -0.76 2.21 -18.13
N ILE A 252 -2.10 2.23 -18.28
CA ILE A 252 -2.91 1.01 -18.39
C ILE A 252 -2.49 0.18 -19.60
N ARG A 253 -2.28 0.82 -20.75
CA ARG A 253 -1.80 0.13 -21.95
C ARG A 253 -0.45 -0.56 -21.74
N LYS A 254 0.52 0.15 -21.14
CA LYS A 254 1.86 -0.39 -20.88
C LYS A 254 1.87 -1.50 -19.84
N VAL A 255 1.03 -1.39 -18.82
CA VAL A 255 1.02 -2.35 -17.69
C VAL A 255 0.19 -3.60 -18.00
N TYR A 256 -0.94 -3.46 -18.71
CA TYR A 256 -1.90 -4.54 -18.92
C TYR A 256 -2.03 -4.97 -20.38
N GLU A 257 -1.25 -4.34 -21.29
CA GLU A 257 -1.28 -4.59 -22.75
C GLU A 257 -2.67 -4.38 -23.37
N VAL A 258 -3.56 -3.64 -22.66
CA VAL A 258 -4.90 -3.30 -23.13
C VAL A 258 -4.97 -1.81 -23.38
N ASP A 259 -5.33 -1.40 -24.59
CA ASP A 259 -5.54 0.02 -24.90
C ASP A 259 -6.98 0.43 -24.53
N PRO A 260 -7.18 1.21 -23.44
CA PRO A 260 -8.50 1.64 -23.00
C PRO A 260 -9.14 2.68 -23.93
N LEU A 261 -8.41 3.15 -24.96
CA LEU A 261 -8.90 4.11 -25.96
C LEU A 261 -9.25 3.45 -27.30
N VAL A 262 -9.19 2.12 -27.39
CA VAL A 262 -9.61 1.35 -28.54
C VAL A 262 -10.87 0.54 -28.20
N CYS A 263 -11.89 0.68 -29.01
CA CYS A 263 -13.14 -0.08 -28.82
C CYS A 263 -12.89 -1.58 -29.04
N PRO A 264 -13.17 -2.46 -28.06
CA PRO A 264 -12.94 -3.89 -28.21
C PRO A 264 -13.89 -4.57 -29.22
N GLN A 265 -15.00 -3.91 -29.60
CA GLN A 265 -15.96 -4.46 -30.56
C GLN A 265 -15.64 -4.09 -32.01
N CYS A 266 -15.20 -2.87 -32.28
CA CYS A 266 -15.01 -2.41 -33.67
C CYS A 266 -13.58 -1.96 -33.96
N GLY A 267 -12.66 -1.95 -32.98
CA GLY A 267 -11.29 -1.46 -33.17
C GLY A 267 -11.16 0.06 -33.37
N GLY A 268 -12.27 0.79 -33.34
CA GLY A 268 -12.27 2.24 -33.52
C GLY A 268 -11.69 2.99 -32.32
N THR A 269 -11.09 4.16 -32.60
CA THR A 269 -10.50 5.01 -31.55
C THR A 269 -11.60 5.62 -30.67
N MET A 270 -11.49 5.45 -29.36
CA MET A 270 -12.37 6.06 -28.37
C MET A 270 -11.74 7.33 -27.81
N LYS A 271 -12.58 8.34 -27.56
CA LYS A 271 -12.16 9.59 -26.95
C LYS A 271 -12.84 9.73 -25.60
N VAL A 272 -12.07 9.96 -24.54
CA VAL A 272 -12.64 10.26 -23.22
C VAL A 272 -13.31 11.63 -23.28
N ILE A 273 -14.63 11.65 -23.10
CA ILE A 273 -15.44 12.87 -23.09
C ILE A 273 -15.56 13.40 -21.66
N ALA A 274 -15.83 12.51 -20.69
CA ALA A 274 -15.97 12.87 -19.30
C ALA A 274 -15.71 11.64 -18.40
N PHE A 275 -15.40 11.90 -17.14
CA PHE A 275 -15.38 10.90 -16.09
C PHE A 275 -16.63 11.09 -15.23
N LEU A 276 -17.61 10.20 -15.40
CA LEU A 276 -18.83 10.21 -14.62
C LEU A 276 -18.61 9.36 -13.37
N THR A 277 -18.78 9.98 -12.21
CA THR A 277 -18.51 9.37 -10.91
C THR A 277 -19.76 9.08 -10.10
N ASP A 278 -20.94 9.48 -10.61
CA ASP A 278 -22.22 9.25 -9.97
C ASP A 278 -22.95 8.08 -10.64
N TYR A 279 -23.25 7.02 -9.87
CA TYR A 279 -23.92 5.81 -10.36
C TYR A 279 -25.33 6.11 -10.91
N ALA A 280 -26.08 7.00 -10.29
CA ALA A 280 -27.41 7.34 -10.77
C ALA A 280 -27.39 8.05 -12.13
N VAL A 281 -26.30 8.76 -12.42
CA VAL A 281 -26.08 9.38 -13.74
C VAL A 281 -25.64 8.32 -14.74
N VAL A 282 -24.78 7.39 -14.35
CA VAL A 282 -24.34 6.29 -15.21
C VAL A 282 -25.48 5.37 -15.59
N ASP A 283 -26.33 4.97 -14.63
CA ASP A 283 -27.51 4.14 -14.89
C ASP A 283 -28.46 4.85 -15.88
N ARG A 284 -28.75 6.14 -15.70
CA ARG A 284 -29.61 6.91 -16.63
C ARG A 284 -29.03 6.96 -18.05
N ILE A 285 -27.71 7.05 -18.20
CA ILE A 285 -27.07 7.05 -19.52
C ILE A 285 -27.15 5.66 -20.16
N ILE A 286 -26.91 4.60 -19.41
CA ILE A 286 -27.03 3.23 -19.87
C ILE A 286 -28.45 2.95 -20.35
N ASP A 287 -29.45 3.34 -19.56
CA ASP A 287 -30.87 3.18 -19.91
C ASP A 287 -31.28 4.00 -21.14
N HIS A 288 -30.80 5.26 -21.22
CA HIS A 288 -31.08 6.14 -22.35
C HIS A 288 -30.47 5.62 -23.66
N LEU A 289 -29.24 5.10 -23.60
CA LEU A 289 -28.54 4.57 -24.75
C LEU A 289 -28.93 3.12 -25.07
N LYS A 290 -29.84 2.52 -24.28
CA LYS A 290 -30.26 1.11 -24.39
C LYS A 290 -29.08 0.15 -24.50
N LEU A 291 -28.02 0.47 -23.79
CA LEU A 291 -26.83 -0.38 -23.77
C LEU A 291 -27.16 -1.61 -22.92
N THR A 292 -27.14 -2.77 -23.54
CA THR A 292 -27.22 -4.06 -22.84
C THR A 292 -25.88 -4.36 -22.16
N PHE A 293 -25.48 -3.53 -21.24
CA PHE A 293 -24.53 -4.00 -20.23
C PHE A 293 -25.33 -4.86 -19.26
N VAL A 294 -25.07 -6.15 -19.27
CA VAL A 294 -25.30 -6.97 -18.10
C VAL A 294 -24.23 -6.56 -17.10
N ALA A 295 -24.36 -5.34 -16.59
CA ALA A 295 -23.70 -5.00 -15.36
C ALA A 295 -24.34 -5.92 -14.33
N ASN A 296 -23.67 -7.00 -13.96
CA ASN A 296 -23.90 -7.61 -12.69
C ASN A 296 -23.70 -6.50 -11.68
N LYS A 297 -24.81 -5.82 -11.32
CA LYS A 297 -24.80 -4.76 -10.32
C LYS A 297 -24.16 -5.39 -9.10
N PRO A 298 -23.01 -4.92 -8.64
CA PRO A 298 -22.50 -5.41 -7.37
C PRO A 298 -23.64 -5.21 -6.36
N PRO A 299 -23.90 -6.15 -5.45
CA PRO A 299 -24.87 -5.92 -4.40
C PRO A 299 -24.54 -4.58 -3.75
N PRO A 300 -25.54 -3.80 -3.36
CA PRO A 300 -25.30 -2.52 -2.73
C PRO A 300 -24.28 -2.74 -1.61
N PRO A 301 -23.31 -1.82 -1.41
CA PRO A 301 -22.20 -2.02 -0.48
C PRO A 301 -22.64 -2.44 0.92
N ARG A 302 -23.89 -2.19 1.30
CA ARG A 302 -24.49 -2.63 2.56
C ARG A 302 -24.70 -4.15 2.66
N VAL A 303 -25.07 -4.83 1.57
CA VAL A 303 -25.37 -6.28 1.63
C VAL A 303 -24.08 -7.10 1.70
N ALA A 304 -23.07 -6.76 0.91
CA ALA A 304 -21.75 -7.39 1.01
C ALA A 304 -21.07 -7.09 2.34
N TYR A 305 -21.30 -5.91 2.93
CA TYR A 305 -20.80 -5.53 4.24
C TYR A 305 -21.52 -6.26 5.37
N GLN A 306 -22.85 -6.47 5.25
CA GLN A 306 -23.63 -7.22 6.23
C GLN A 306 -23.30 -8.72 6.20
N GLU A 307 -23.16 -9.33 5.04
CA GLU A 307 -22.77 -10.74 4.94
C GLU A 307 -21.36 -11.01 5.49
N LEU A 308 -20.43 -10.09 5.27
CA LEU A 308 -19.07 -10.18 5.84
C LEU A 308 -19.02 -9.85 7.34
N LEU A 309 -19.87 -8.95 7.83
CA LEU A 309 -20.03 -8.69 9.26
C LEU A 309 -20.68 -9.90 9.95
N THR A 310 -21.72 -10.48 9.38
CA THR A 310 -22.36 -11.69 9.91
C THR A 310 -21.40 -12.89 9.94
N ALA A 311 -20.57 -13.05 8.90
CA ALA A 311 -19.52 -14.07 8.90
C ALA A 311 -18.40 -13.78 9.90
N ALA A 312 -18.09 -12.51 10.15
CA ALA A 312 -17.09 -12.10 11.15
C ALA A 312 -17.64 -12.21 12.59
N GLU A 313 -18.92 -11.93 12.79
CA GLU A 313 -19.61 -12.09 14.08
C GLU A 313 -19.83 -13.57 14.42
N ALA A 314 -20.22 -14.42 13.47
CA ALA A 314 -20.32 -15.86 13.65
C ALA A 314 -18.97 -16.52 14.02
N SER A 315 -17.84 -15.92 13.64
CA SER A 315 -16.51 -16.40 14.01
C SER A 315 -16.05 -15.93 15.40
N THR A 316 -16.72 -14.94 15.99
CA THR A 316 -16.42 -14.43 17.34
C THR A 316 -17.22 -15.15 18.44
N GLU A 317 -18.34 -15.80 18.11
CA GLU A 317 -19.10 -16.61 19.06
C GLU A 317 -18.45 -17.96 19.41
N TYR A 318 -17.38 -18.37 18.71
CA TYR A 318 -16.62 -19.58 19.03
C TYR A 318 -15.43 -19.38 20.00
N SER A 319 -15.37 -18.25 20.69
CA SER A 319 -14.33 -17.93 21.67
C SER A 319 -14.96 -17.47 23.00
N SER A 320 -15.94 -18.22 23.48
CA SER A 320 -16.44 -18.13 24.86
C SER A 320 -16.06 -19.39 25.61
#